data_8ae0fef8c3aa6ade16312d15d3100732
#
_entry.id   8ae0fef8c3aa6ade16312d15d3100732
#
_cell.length_a   1.000
_cell.length_b   1.000
_cell.length_c   1.000
_cell.angle_alpha   90.00
_cell.angle_beta   90.00
_cell.angle_gamma   90.00
#
_symmetry.space_group_name_H-M   'P 1'
#
loop_
_entity.id
_entity.type
_entity.pdbx_description
1 polymer ?
#
loop_
_entity_poly.entity_id
_entity_poly.type
_entity_poly.pdbx_seq_one_letter_code
_entity_poly.pdbx_strand_id
1 'polypeptide(L)'
;MRIFGVNYNWLDGSPITVVLGLVYGYIPFLILPLYATLERLDWRLIDAARDLGANSQQAFRLVTVPMSKAGLVAAGILIALPMFGDYYTNDLLSRSPSTEMIGNQIEFFLNASTQPQNGAVLVIALSMFLLLLMSFYLRSTRQQTRQTAR
;
A
#
# COMPACT_ATOMS: atom_id res chain seq x y z
N MET A 1 -14.23 -7.89 -25.44
CA MET A 1 -15.42 -7.13 -25.06
C MET A 1 -15.39 -5.81 -25.79
N ARG A 2 -16.37 -5.50 -26.68
CA ARG A 2 -16.43 -4.22 -27.39
C ARG A 2 -17.14 -3.20 -26.50
N ILE A 3 -16.40 -2.27 -25.94
CA ILE A 3 -16.98 -1.10 -25.27
C ILE A 3 -16.68 0.09 -26.18
N PHE A 4 -17.73 0.76 -26.65
CA PHE A 4 -17.64 1.93 -27.56
C PHE A 4 -16.89 1.75 -28.87
N GLY A 5 -16.95 0.54 -29.49
CA GLY A 5 -16.36 0.32 -30.83
C GLY A 5 -14.84 0.16 -30.86
N VAL A 6 -14.14 0.22 -29.74
CA VAL A 6 -12.71 -0.01 -29.62
C VAL A 6 -12.49 -1.43 -29.08
N ASN A 7 -11.68 -2.23 -29.78
CA ASN A 7 -11.20 -3.50 -29.27
C ASN A 7 -10.14 -3.23 -28.20
N TYR A 8 -10.56 -2.92 -26.99
CA TYR A 8 -9.65 -2.74 -25.86
C TYR A 8 -9.39 -4.09 -25.23
N ASN A 9 -8.18 -4.61 -25.40
CA ASN A 9 -7.74 -5.82 -24.71
C ASN A 9 -7.15 -5.42 -23.36
N TRP A 10 -7.91 -5.57 -22.30
CA TRP A 10 -7.49 -5.25 -20.94
C TRP A 10 -6.26 -6.04 -20.47
N LEU A 11 -6.02 -7.20 -21.09
CA LEU A 11 -4.95 -8.13 -20.73
C LEU A 11 -3.70 -7.97 -21.62
N ASP A 12 -3.69 -6.96 -22.49
CA ASP A 12 -2.61 -6.75 -23.46
C ASP A 12 -1.57 -5.74 -22.95
N GLY A 13 -0.94 -6.07 -21.83
CA GLY A 13 0.18 -5.29 -21.30
C GLY A 13 -0.18 -3.89 -20.76
N SER A 14 -1.42 -3.67 -20.36
CA SER A 14 -1.85 -2.38 -19.84
C SER A 14 -1.41 -2.20 -18.37
N PRO A 15 -0.60 -1.17 -18.04
CA PRO A 15 -0.24 -0.89 -16.66
C PRO A 15 -1.47 -0.64 -15.76
N ILE A 16 -2.54 -0.09 -16.32
CA ILE A 16 -3.79 0.18 -15.61
C ILE A 16 -4.42 -1.11 -15.09
N THR A 17 -4.38 -2.18 -15.88
CA THR A 17 -4.94 -3.49 -15.48
C THR A 17 -4.17 -4.08 -14.30
N VAL A 18 -2.84 -3.97 -14.31
CA VAL A 18 -2.01 -4.44 -13.20
C VAL A 18 -2.27 -3.62 -11.94
N VAL A 19 -2.35 -2.29 -12.07
CA VAL A 19 -2.67 -1.41 -10.92
C VAL A 19 -4.05 -1.73 -10.33
N LEU A 20 -5.07 -1.93 -11.17
CA LEU A 20 -6.39 -2.32 -10.69
C LEU A 20 -6.38 -3.69 -10.01
N GLY A 21 -5.61 -4.64 -10.52
CA GLY A 21 -5.42 -5.95 -9.89
C GLY A 21 -4.77 -5.85 -8.52
N LEU A 22 -3.71 -5.05 -8.40
CA LEU A 22 -3.03 -4.78 -7.13
C LEU A 22 -4.00 -4.11 -6.13
N VAL A 23 -4.73 -3.09 -6.56
CA VAL A 23 -5.73 -2.42 -5.71
C VAL A 23 -6.76 -3.42 -5.22
N TYR A 24 -7.32 -4.26 -6.12
CA TYR A 24 -8.30 -5.26 -5.76
C TYR A 24 -7.74 -6.29 -4.76
N GLY A 25 -6.54 -6.79 -4.99
CA GLY A 25 -5.92 -7.80 -4.14
C GLY A 25 -5.52 -7.28 -2.75
N TYR A 26 -5.06 -6.02 -2.68
CA TYR A 26 -4.53 -5.43 -1.44
C TYR A 26 -5.52 -4.56 -0.66
N ILE A 27 -6.69 -4.21 -1.23
CA ILE A 27 -7.69 -3.36 -0.57
C ILE A 27 -8.17 -3.91 0.79
N PRO A 28 -8.38 -5.24 0.99
CA PRO A 28 -8.78 -5.78 2.29
C PRO A 28 -7.71 -5.53 3.37
N PHE A 29 -6.43 -5.62 2.99
CA PHE A 29 -5.30 -5.37 3.89
C PHE A 29 -5.18 -3.90 4.30
N LEU A 30 -5.72 -2.97 3.48
CA LEU A 30 -5.83 -1.55 3.82
C LEU A 30 -7.00 -1.30 4.78
N ILE A 31 -8.15 -1.89 4.47
CA ILE A 31 -9.40 -1.62 5.19
C ILE A 31 -9.30 -2.06 6.65
N LEU A 32 -8.74 -3.25 6.92
CA LEU A 32 -8.71 -3.82 8.26
C LEU A 32 -7.98 -2.93 9.29
N PRO A 33 -6.72 -2.51 9.10
CA PRO A 33 -6.05 -1.64 10.08
C PRO A 33 -6.62 -0.23 10.10
N LEU A 34 -7.16 0.25 8.98
CA LEU A 34 -7.83 1.55 8.94
C LEU A 34 -9.12 1.52 9.74
N TYR A 35 -9.93 0.49 9.59
CA TYR A 35 -11.14 0.28 10.37
C TYR A 35 -10.83 0.23 11.87
N ALA A 36 -9.86 -0.59 12.29
CA ALA A 36 -9.45 -0.68 13.68
C ALA A 36 -8.94 0.65 14.26
N THR A 37 -8.40 1.51 13.43
CA THR A 37 -7.96 2.84 13.85
C THR A 37 -9.14 3.79 14.01
N LEU A 38 -10.09 3.76 13.08
CA LEU A 38 -11.29 4.60 13.11
C LEU A 38 -12.22 4.20 14.26
N GLU A 39 -12.32 2.91 14.57
CA GLU A 39 -13.13 2.41 15.70
C GLU A 39 -12.65 2.94 17.07
N ARG A 40 -11.35 3.19 17.21
CA ARG A 40 -10.73 3.75 18.42
C ARG A 40 -10.85 5.28 18.52
N LEU A 41 -11.42 5.93 17.52
CA LEU A 41 -11.55 7.37 17.47
C LEU A 41 -12.63 7.83 18.44
N ASP A 42 -12.31 8.80 19.30
CA ASP A 42 -13.32 9.41 20.18
C ASP A 42 -14.24 10.32 19.38
N TRP A 43 -15.46 9.85 19.13
CA TRP A 43 -16.48 10.56 18.38
C TRP A 43 -16.88 11.90 19.01
N ARG A 44 -16.67 12.05 20.34
CA ARG A 44 -16.93 13.31 21.05
C ARG A 44 -16.09 14.47 20.52
N LEU A 45 -14.91 14.19 19.99
CA LEU A 45 -14.06 15.23 19.37
C LEU A 45 -14.67 15.76 18.06
N ILE A 46 -15.37 14.89 17.32
CA ILE A 46 -16.07 15.28 16.10
C ILE A 46 -17.30 16.12 16.45
N ASP A 47 -18.02 15.73 17.48
CA ASP A 47 -19.18 16.49 17.96
C ASP A 47 -18.76 17.85 18.51
N ALA A 48 -17.69 17.92 19.31
CA ALA A 48 -17.13 19.17 19.79
C ALA A 48 -16.69 20.11 18.65
N ALA A 49 -16.09 19.57 17.59
CA ALA A 49 -15.74 20.36 16.42
C ALA A 49 -16.97 20.94 15.72
N ARG A 50 -18.06 20.18 15.66
CA ARG A 50 -19.34 20.64 15.10
C ARG A 50 -19.99 21.71 15.96
N ASP A 51 -19.94 21.56 17.28
CA ASP A 51 -20.45 22.56 18.22
C ASP A 51 -19.71 23.90 18.09
N LEU A 52 -18.42 23.85 17.72
CA LEU A 52 -17.60 25.01 17.39
C LEU A 52 -17.85 25.57 15.97
N GLY A 53 -18.84 25.06 15.26
CA GLY A 53 -19.26 25.54 13.94
C GLY A 53 -18.58 24.88 12.74
N ALA A 54 -17.83 23.80 12.94
CA ALA A 54 -17.22 23.06 11.84
C ALA A 54 -18.29 22.28 11.05
N ASN A 55 -18.29 22.43 9.75
CA ASN A 55 -19.09 21.55 8.89
C ASN A 55 -18.48 20.14 8.81
N SER A 56 -19.25 19.16 8.29
CA SER A 56 -18.81 17.74 8.23
C SER A 56 -17.48 17.56 7.52
N GLN A 57 -17.19 18.32 6.47
CA GLN A 57 -15.93 18.24 5.73
C GLN A 57 -14.76 18.83 6.52
N GLN A 58 -15.00 19.89 7.27
CA GLN A 58 -14.00 20.48 8.17
C GLN A 58 -13.70 19.55 9.35
N ALA A 59 -14.71 18.98 9.99
CA ALA A 59 -14.54 18.00 11.07
C ALA A 59 -13.76 16.76 10.56
N PHE A 60 -14.08 16.26 9.38
CA PHE A 60 -13.33 15.16 8.77
C PHE A 60 -11.86 15.52 8.53
N ARG A 61 -11.56 16.67 7.91
CA ARG A 61 -10.19 17.06 7.56
C ARG A 61 -9.35 17.48 8.77
N LEU A 62 -9.96 18.15 9.75
CA LEU A 62 -9.24 18.74 10.87
C LEU A 62 -9.17 17.83 12.10
N VAL A 63 -10.08 16.86 12.23
CA VAL A 63 -10.13 15.94 13.37
C VAL A 63 -9.87 14.51 12.91
N THR A 64 -10.73 13.94 12.06
CA THR A 64 -10.68 12.51 11.70
C THR A 64 -9.37 12.15 11.00
N VAL A 65 -8.99 12.87 9.95
CA VAL A 65 -7.78 12.58 9.17
C VAL A 65 -6.50 12.69 9.99
N PRO A 66 -6.25 13.74 10.78
CA PRO A 66 -5.05 13.82 11.61
C PRO A 66 -4.97 12.71 12.66
N MET A 67 -6.09 12.37 13.28
CA MET A 67 -6.12 11.31 14.29
C MET A 67 -5.93 9.92 13.70
N SER A 68 -6.36 9.71 12.45
CA SER A 68 -6.20 8.44 11.73
C SER A 68 -4.83 8.26 11.07
N LYS A 69 -3.97 9.28 11.06
CA LYS A 69 -2.67 9.24 10.36
C LYS A 69 -1.82 8.03 10.75
N ALA A 70 -1.73 7.73 12.03
CA ALA A 70 -0.90 6.60 12.49
C ALA A 70 -1.39 5.26 11.92
N GLY A 71 -2.70 5.05 11.90
CA GLY A 71 -3.30 3.86 11.32
C GLY A 71 -3.16 3.80 9.80
N LEU A 72 -3.31 4.94 9.13
CA LEU A 72 -3.15 5.03 7.68
C LEU A 72 -1.71 4.69 7.25
N VAL A 73 -0.72 5.20 7.99
CA VAL A 73 0.69 4.90 7.73
C VAL A 73 1.00 3.42 8.03
N ALA A 74 0.47 2.88 9.13
CA ALA A 74 0.60 1.46 9.45
C ALA A 74 0.01 0.56 8.35
N ALA A 75 -1.19 0.88 7.88
CA ALA A 75 -1.84 0.18 6.78
C ALA A 75 -1.02 0.25 5.50
N GLY A 76 -0.50 1.42 5.15
CA GLY A 76 0.35 1.61 3.97
C GLY A 76 1.61 0.74 4.00
N ILE A 77 2.27 0.62 5.15
CA ILE A 77 3.47 -0.23 5.30
C ILE A 77 3.12 -1.71 5.24
N LEU A 78 2.02 -2.13 5.87
CA LEU A 78 1.54 -3.51 5.80
C LEU A 78 1.27 -3.99 4.37
N ILE A 79 0.80 -3.08 3.51
CA ILE A 79 0.55 -3.37 2.10
C ILE A 79 1.84 -3.29 1.28
N ALA A 80 2.71 -2.33 1.57
CA ALA A 80 3.93 -2.13 0.80
C ALA A 80 4.83 -3.36 0.81
N LEU A 81 4.95 -4.05 1.96
CA LEU A 81 5.79 -5.23 2.10
C LEU A 81 5.47 -6.35 1.09
N PRO A 82 4.25 -6.90 1.04
CA PRO A 82 3.92 -7.95 0.07
C PRO A 82 3.83 -7.41 -1.36
N MET A 83 3.39 -6.15 -1.55
CA MET A 83 3.21 -5.57 -2.88
C MET A 83 4.53 -5.41 -3.64
N PHE A 84 5.63 -5.07 -2.98
CA PHE A 84 6.94 -4.98 -3.63
C PHE A 84 7.48 -6.33 -4.10
N GLY A 85 7.10 -7.42 -3.44
CA GLY A 85 7.46 -8.79 -3.83
C GLY A 85 6.45 -9.47 -4.76
N ASP A 86 5.37 -8.77 -5.12
CA ASP A 86 4.31 -9.35 -5.95
C ASP A 86 4.81 -9.52 -7.39
N TYR A 87 4.82 -10.75 -7.85
CA TYR A 87 5.05 -11.11 -9.25
C TYR A 87 3.78 -11.70 -9.89
N TYR A 88 2.90 -12.26 -9.05
CA TYR A 88 1.79 -13.06 -9.48
C TYR A 88 0.69 -12.23 -10.16
N THR A 89 0.46 -11.02 -9.67
CA THR A 89 -0.54 -10.10 -10.24
C THR A 89 -0.21 -9.74 -11.67
N ASN A 90 1.05 -9.45 -11.97
CA ASN A 90 1.49 -9.16 -13.34
C ASN A 90 1.38 -10.39 -14.24
N ASP A 91 1.80 -11.55 -13.74
CA ASP A 91 1.75 -12.82 -14.51
C ASP A 91 0.34 -13.24 -14.87
N LEU A 92 -0.63 -12.97 -14.00
CA LEU A 92 -2.03 -13.28 -14.27
C LEU A 92 -2.69 -12.28 -15.21
N LEU A 93 -2.40 -10.99 -15.07
CA LEU A 93 -3.18 -9.93 -15.70
C LEU A 93 -2.55 -9.36 -16.96
N SER A 94 -1.24 -9.37 -17.10
CA SER A 94 -0.58 -8.68 -18.19
C SER A 94 0.41 -9.55 -18.96
N ARG A 95 1.30 -10.26 -18.27
CA ARG A 95 2.43 -11.00 -18.85
C ARG A 95 3.28 -10.20 -19.82
N SER A 96 3.26 -8.87 -19.71
CA SER A 96 4.00 -7.99 -20.59
C SER A 96 5.31 -7.55 -19.95
N PRO A 97 6.43 -7.54 -20.69
CA PRO A 97 7.70 -6.99 -20.19
C PRO A 97 7.59 -5.52 -19.78
N SER A 98 6.65 -4.76 -20.35
CA SER A 98 6.44 -3.35 -20.03
C SER A 98 5.79 -3.10 -18.65
N THR A 99 5.23 -4.14 -18.05
CA THR A 99 4.55 -4.07 -16.74
C THR A 99 5.24 -4.92 -15.67
N GLU A 100 6.43 -5.44 -15.97
CA GLU A 100 7.20 -6.23 -15.01
C GLU A 100 7.49 -5.44 -13.74
N MET A 101 7.27 -6.11 -12.62
CA MET A 101 7.53 -5.61 -11.28
C MET A 101 8.85 -6.18 -10.74
N ILE A 102 9.35 -5.65 -9.63
CA ILE A 102 10.57 -6.16 -8.98
C ILE A 102 10.42 -7.65 -8.63
N GLY A 103 9.24 -8.08 -8.21
CA GLY A 103 8.92 -9.47 -7.94
C GLY A 103 9.13 -10.39 -9.16
N ASN A 104 8.69 -9.95 -10.35
CA ASN A 104 8.90 -10.71 -11.59
C ASN A 104 10.39 -10.85 -11.93
N GLN A 105 11.18 -9.80 -11.75
CA GLN A 105 12.62 -9.84 -11.99
C GLN A 105 13.34 -10.79 -11.02
N ILE A 106 12.93 -10.78 -9.75
CA ILE A 106 13.47 -11.72 -8.75
C ILE A 106 13.13 -13.16 -9.15
N GLU A 107 11.88 -13.44 -9.49
CA GLU A 107 11.44 -14.75 -9.93
C GLU A 107 12.20 -15.22 -11.18
N PHE A 108 12.31 -14.35 -12.17
CA PHE A 108 13.05 -14.65 -13.40
C PHE A 108 14.50 -15.06 -13.11
N PHE A 109 15.25 -14.29 -12.31
CA PHE A 109 16.63 -14.61 -12.00
C PHE A 109 16.79 -15.83 -11.09
N LEU A 110 15.89 -16.08 -10.17
CA LEU A 110 15.95 -17.26 -9.29
C LEU A 110 15.64 -18.56 -10.06
N ASN A 111 14.73 -18.50 -11.04
CA ASN A 111 14.38 -19.65 -11.86
C ASN A 111 15.33 -19.83 -13.08
N ALA A 112 16.06 -18.78 -13.48
CA ALA A 112 17.06 -18.87 -14.53
C ALA A 112 18.29 -19.61 -14.02
N SER A 113 18.53 -20.81 -14.53
CA SER A 113 19.67 -21.68 -14.15
C SER A 113 21.05 -21.03 -14.36
N THR A 114 21.12 -19.90 -15.07
CA THR A 114 22.38 -19.28 -15.47
C THR A 114 22.87 -18.16 -14.53
N GLN A 115 22.00 -17.50 -13.78
CA GLN A 115 22.37 -16.34 -12.96
C GLN A 115 21.57 -16.19 -11.64
N PRO A 116 21.50 -17.21 -10.78
CA PRO A 116 20.74 -17.14 -9.53
C PRO A 116 21.29 -16.09 -8.54
N GLN A 117 22.57 -15.71 -8.70
CA GLN A 117 23.20 -14.70 -7.86
C GLN A 117 22.55 -13.31 -8.04
N ASN A 118 22.10 -12.98 -9.25
CA ASN A 118 21.41 -11.69 -9.51
C ASN A 118 20.05 -11.63 -8.80
N GLY A 119 19.32 -12.73 -8.77
CA GLY A 119 18.08 -12.84 -7.99
C GLY A 119 18.34 -12.63 -6.50
N ALA A 120 19.38 -13.27 -5.96
CA ALA A 120 19.75 -13.12 -4.55
C ALA A 120 20.13 -11.67 -4.20
N VAL A 121 20.86 -10.97 -5.09
CA VAL A 121 21.19 -9.54 -4.90
C VAL A 121 19.93 -8.68 -4.87
N LEU A 122 18.99 -8.92 -5.77
CA LEU A 122 17.71 -8.17 -5.78
C LEU A 122 16.90 -8.41 -4.51
N VAL A 123 16.83 -9.67 -4.03
CA VAL A 123 16.15 -10.00 -2.76
C VAL A 123 16.80 -9.28 -1.57
N ILE A 124 18.13 -9.28 -1.49
CA ILE A 124 18.85 -8.58 -0.42
C ILE A 124 18.61 -7.08 -0.49
N ALA A 125 18.72 -6.49 -1.69
CA ALA A 125 18.49 -5.06 -1.90
C ALA A 125 17.06 -4.65 -1.51
N LEU A 126 16.06 -5.40 -1.95
CA LEU A 126 14.66 -5.18 -1.58
C LEU A 126 14.44 -5.32 -0.07
N SER A 127 15.00 -6.37 0.54
CA SER A 127 14.90 -6.62 1.98
C SER A 127 15.52 -5.48 2.78
N MET A 128 16.70 -5.00 2.39
CA MET A 128 17.35 -3.85 3.04
C MET A 128 16.50 -2.58 2.92
N PHE A 129 15.94 -2.31 1.74
CA PHE A 129 15.06 -1.17 1.53
C PHE A 129 13.82 -1.24 2.42
N LEU A 130 13.16 -2.39 2.49
CA LEU A 130 11.98 -2.60 3.32
C LEU A 130 12.30 -2.51 4.83
N LEU A 131 13.45 -3.04 5.27
CA LEU A 131 13.92 -2.89 6.64
C LEU A 131 14.21 -1.44 7.00
N LEU A 132 14.78 -0.66 6.10
CA LEU A 132 14.99 0.78 6.30
C LEU A 132 13.66 1.52 6.45
N LEU A 133 12.70 1.27 5.56
CA LEU A 133 11.35 1.84 5.67
C LEU A 133 10.69 1.47 7.00
N MET A 134 10.75 0.20 7.38
CA MET A 134 10.20 -0.28 8.65
C MET A 134 10.87 0.35 9.86
N SER A 135 12.20 0.48 9.84
CA SER A 135 12.96 1.11 10.93
C SER A 135 12.61 2.59 11.09
N PHE A 136 12.48 3.29 9.97
CA PHE A 136 12.04 4.69 9.94
C PHE A 136 10.64 4.85 10.52
N TYR A 137 9.71 3.99 10.12
CA TYR A 137 8.35 3.98 10.65
C TYR A 137 8.31 3.74 12.16
N LEU A 138 9.01 2.71 12.65
CA LEU A 138 9.04 2.40 14.08
C LEU A 138 9.64 3.55 14.91
N ARG A 139 10.64 4.23 14.39
CA ARG A 139 11.21 5.42 15.07
C ARG A 139 10.20 6.58 15.10
N SER A 140 9.52 6.84 13.99
CA SER A 140 8.52 7.89 13.90
C SER A 140 7.34 7.67 14.85
N THR A 141 6.84 6.44 14.91
CA THR A 141 5.71 6.09 15.78
C THR A 141 6.07 6.14 17.27
N ARG A 142 7.27 5.70 17.64
CA ARG A 142 7.76 5.78 19.04
C ARG A 142 7.90 7.22 19.53
N GLN A 143 8.23 8.17 18.69
CA GLN A 143 8.33 9.58 19.07
C GLN A 143 6.95 10.17 19.39
N GLN A 144 5.91 9.81 18.63
CA GLN A 144 4.55 10.27 18.87
C GLN A 144 3.98 9.76 20.20
N THR A 145 4.21 8.49 20.53
CA THR A 145 3.73 7.89 21.78
C THR A 145 4.38 8.54 23.01
N ARG A 146 5.62 9.01 22.92
CA ARG A 146 6.31 9.71 24.02
C ARG A 146 5.81 11.14 24.24
N GLN A 147 5.26 11.79 23.25
CA GLN A 147 4.71 13.15 23.36
C GLN A 147 3.31 13.14 24.00
N THR A 148 2.54 12.08 23.81
CA THR A 148 1.19 11.93 24.38
C THR A 148 1.22 11.46 25.83
N ALA A 149 2.33 10.97 26.33
CA ALA A 149 2.53 10.47 27.70
C ALA A 149 3.14 11.54 28.65
N ARG A 150 3.31 12.77 28.19
CA ARG A 150 3.70 13.95 28.99
C ARG A 150 2.55 14.94 29.07
#